data_5d241eeca997ae0910696fb250687f46
#
_entry.id   5d241eeca997ae0910696fb250687f46
#
_cell.length_a   1.000
_cell.length_b   1.000
_cell.length_c   1.000
_cell.angle_alpha   90.00
_cell.angle_beta   90.00
_cell.angle_gamma   90.00
#
_symmetry.space_group_name_H-M   'P 1'
#
loop_
_entity.id
_entity.type
_entity.pdbx_description
1 polymer ?
#
loop_
_entity_poly.entity_id
_entity_poly.type
_entity_poly.pdbx_seq_one_letter_code
_entity_poly.pdbx_strand_id
1 'polypeptide(L)'
;MPHRLAAATAARPLATAVVLAAASLLAGMAPARADCPSDQAVAALAEKIAARQPAESYGPGLSVADGLCAQEKLVGMLKASLGPVVGYKAGLTNTAVQQRFGVPHPVRGTLLAGMILKDGATVDPAFGAAPLFESDLIVTVKDPGIHGAKGHVEILRHLESVVPFLELPDLVLAKGAHMDGGVLTAINVGARLGVTGTPIPVEASQDFADRLAKMTVVLSDDSGREIARSPGTAILGHPLDAVAWLVEDLGRAGITLKAGDMLSLGSFSPLSPPAPGRTVTARYEGLAGLPVEVKATFK
;
A
#
# COMPACT_ATOMS: atom_id res chain seq x y z
N MET A 1 -69.76 25.44 80.97
CA MET A 1 -70.15 26.40 79.87
C MET A 1 -69.28 26.17 78.70
N PRO A 2 -69.78 25.84 77.56
CA PRO A 2 -69.02 25.33 76.43
C PRO A 2 -68.72 26.49 75.45
N HIS A 3 -67.50 26.56 74.95
CA HIS A 3 -67.22 27.34 73.75
C HIS A 3 -66.96 26.42 72.53
N ARG A 4 -67.74 26.65 71.52
CA ARG A 4 -67.66 26.00 70.22
C ARG A 4 -66.49 26.63 69.48
N LEU A 5 -65.61 25.81 68.95
CA LEU A 5 -64.61 26.15 67.95
C LEU A 5 -65.09 25.72 66.58
N ALA A 6 -65.13 26.72 65.65
CA ALA A 6 -65.46 26.52 64.26
C ALA A 6 -64.27 25.98 63.48
N ALA A 7 -64.55 24.96 62.68
CA ALA A 7 -63.59 24.37 61.75
C ALA A 7 -63.54 25.21 60.47
N ALA A 8 -62.36 25.74 60.15
CA ALA A 8 -62.07 26.37 58.85
C ALA A 8 -61.51 25.33 57.90
N THR A 9 -62.26 25.08 56.83
CA THR A 9 -61.85 24.23 55.70
C THR A 9 -60.93 25.03 54.78
N ALA A 10 -59.67 24.63 54.73
CA ALA A 10 -58.68 25.14 53.78
C ALA A 10 -58.70 24.33 52.48
N ALA A 11 -59.08 25.01 51.39
CA ALA A 11 -58.96 24.45 50.05
C ALA A 11 -57.52 24.40 49.57
N ARG A 12 -57.05 23.24 49.16
CA ARG A 12 -55.76 23.02 48.53
C ARG A 12 -55.89 23.30 47.01
N PRO A 13 -54.99 24.07 46.39
CA PRO A 13 -54.94 24.14 44.93
C PRO A 13 -54.22 22.91 44.36
N LEU A 14 -54.85 22.27 43.33
CA LEU A 14 -54.20 21.29 42.47
C LEU A 14 -53.14 21.95 41.62
N ALA A 15 -51.88 21.59 41.87
CA ALA A 15 -50.78 21.92 40.98
C ALA A 15 -50.74 20.92 39.82
N THR A 16 -51.13 21.36 38.66
CA THR A 16 -51.01 20.59 37.40
C THR A 16 -49.53 20.58 36.97
N ALA A 17 -48.86 19.45 37.21
CA ALA A 17 -47.48 19.25 36.71
C ALA A 17 -47.53 18.99 35.20
N VAL A 18 -47.10 19.94 34.41
CA VAL A 18 -46.82 19.75 32.97
C VAL A 18 -45.50 19.05 32.85
N VAL A 19 -45.53 17.75 32.52
CA VAL A 19 -44.35 16.97 32.16
C VAL A 19 -43.98 17.31 30.70
N LEU A 20 -42.99 18.18 30.53
CA LEU A 20 -42.33 18.36 29.22
C LEU A 20 -41.50 17.11 28.92
N ALA A 21 -42.01 16.24 28.02
CA ALA A 21 -41.22 15.17 27.42
C ALA A 21 -40.23 15.76 26.45
N ALA A 22 -38.97 15.94 26.87
CA ALA A 22 -37.86 16.25 25.99
C ALA A 22 -37.53 14.98 25.19
N ALA A 23 -38.11 14.86 23.99
CA ALA A 23 -37.71 13.87 23.00
C ALA A 23 -36.30 14.26 22.50
N SER A 24 -35.25 13.67 23.07
CA SER A 24 -33.88 13.74 22.59
C SER A 24 -33.83 13.05 21.23
N LEU A 25 -33.77 13.83 20.14
CA LEU A 25 -33.39 13.35 18.82
C LEU A 25 -31.93 12.92 18.90
N LEU A 26 -31.67 11.66 19.23
CA LEU A 26 -30.46 10.96 18.85
C LEU A 26 -30.49 10.83 17.35
N ALA A 27 -29.98 11.86 16.65
CA ALA A 27 -29.60 11.71 15.27
C ALA A 27 -28.46 10.66 15.24
N GLY A 28 -28.82 9.41 15.00
CA GLY A 28 -27.88 8.34 14.76
C GLY A 28 -26.99 8.81 13.60
N MET A 29 -25.71 9.13 13.89
CA MET A 29 -24.70 9.20 12.85
C MET A 29 -24.65 7.79 12.25
N ALA A 30 -25.34 7.61 11.13
CA ALA A 30 -25.11 6.44 10.29
C ALA A 30 -23.59 6.41 10.02
N PRO A 31 -22.91 5.26 10.20
CA PRO A 31 -21.51 5.16 9.81
C PRO A 31 -21.43 5.65 8.37
N ALA A 32 -20.50 6.57 8.11
CA ALA A 32 -20.24 7.03 6.75
C ALA A 32 -20.03 5.78 5.91
N ARG A 33 -20.97 5.50 5.04
CA ARG A 33 -20.89 4.37 4.13
C ARG A 33 -19.74 4.68 3.21
N ALA A 34 -18.75 3.78 3.16
CA ALA A 34 -17.67 3.89 2.22
C ALA A 34 -18.25 4.19 0.82
N ASP A 35 -17.93 5.35 0.26
CA ASP A 35 -18.39 5.75 -1.07
C ASP A 35 -17.37 5.27 -2.11
N CYS A 36 -17.43 3.96 -2.39
CA CYS A 36 -16.62 3.36 -3.44
C CYS A 36 -16.83 4.13 -4.76
N PRO A 37 -15.74 4.64 -5.38
CA PRO A 37 -15.83 5.32 -6.67
C PRO A 37 -16.63 4.52 -7.70
N SER A 38 -17.43 5.23 -8.51
CA SER A 38 -18.30 4.59 -9.50
C SER A 38 -17.49 3.82 -10.55
N ASP A 39 -18.11 2.81 -11.16
CA ASP A 39 -17.46 2.05 -12.24
C ASP A 39 -17.03 2.95 -13.40
N GLN A 40 -17.81 4.00 -13.69
CA GLN A 40 -17.46 4.99 -14.71
C GLN A 40 -16.21 5.78 -14.35
N ALA A 41 -16.06 6.21 -13.08
CA ALA A 41 -14.87 6.94 -12.62
C ALA A 41 -13.63 6.05 -12.67
N VAL A 42 -13.76 4.78 -12.28
CA VAL A 42 -12.65 3.81 -12.35
C VAL A 42 -12.30 3.45 -13.79
N ALA A 43 -13.29 3.32 -14.69
CA ALA A 43 -13.05 3.08 -16.11
C ALA A 43 -12.29 4.25 -16.75
N ALA A 44 -12.66 5.50 -16.43
CA ALA A 44 -11.93 6.68 -16.89
C ALA A 44 -10.46 6.67 -16.42
N LEU A 45 -10.19 6.26 -15.19
CA LEU A 45 -8.81 6.07 -14.70
C LEU A 45 -8.08 4.98 -15.48
N ALA A 46 -8.71 3.83 -15.72
CA ALA A 46 -8.11 2.73 -16.50
C ALA A 46 -7.75 3.17 -17.93
N GLU A 47 -8.62 3.94 -18.59
CA GLU A 47 -8.34 4.52 -19.91
C GLU A 47 -7.14 5.48 -19.88
N LYS A 48 -7.04 6.33 -18.86
CA LYS A 48 -5.89 7.25 -18.68
C LYS A 48 -4.58 6.47 -18.46
N ILE A 49 -4.59 5.43 -17.63
CA ILE A 49 -3.44 4.53 -17.43
C ILE A 49 -3.01 3.89 -18.75
N ALA A 50 -3.96 3.36 -19.53
CA ALA A 50 -3.68 2.73 -20.82
C ALA A 50 -3.11 3.73 -21.83
N ALA A 51 -3.65 4.95 -21.87
CA ALA A 51 -3.23 6.04 -22.74
C ALA A 51 -1.95 6.75 -22.26
N ARG A 52 -1.41 6.42 -21.07
CA ARG A 52 -0.29 7.12 -20.41
C ARG A 52 -0.55 8.63 -20.26
N GLN A 53 -1.78 8.97 -19.94
CA GLN A 53 -2.24 10.36 -19.76
C GLN A 53 -2.57 10.65 -18.30
N PRO A 54 -2.35 11.88 -17.83
CA PRO A 54 -2.73 12.28 -16.48
C PRO A 54 -4.21 12.08 -16.22
N ALA A 55 -4.53 11.53 -15.05
CA ALA A 55 -5.89 11.33 -14.56
C ALA A 55 -6.25 12.39 -13.51
N GLU A 56 -7.54 12.64 -13.35
CA GLU A 56 -8.06 13.42 -12.24
C GLU A 56 -8.01 12.61 -10.95
N SER A 57 -7.82 13.32 -9.83
CA SER A 57 -7.90 12.71 -8.50
C SER A 57 -9.35 12.47 -8.10
N TYR A 58 -9.60 11.47 -7.27
CA TYR A 58 -10.89 11.29 -6.60
C TYR A 58 -11.19 12.39 -5.54
N GLY A 59 -10.22 13.29 -5.30
CA GLY A 59 -10.33 14.37 -4.33
C GLY A 59 -10.02 13.95 -2.88
N PRO A 60 -10.11 14.90 -1.95
CA PRO A 60 -9.84 14.64 -0.53
C PRO A 60 -10.96 13.83 0.13
N GLY A 61 -10.61 13.06 1.16
CA GLY A 61 -11.58 12.34 1.99
C GLY A 61 -11.91 10.94 1.53
N LEU A 62 -11.28 10.44 0.45
CA LEU A 62 -11.38 9.03 0.09
C LEU A 62 -10.70 8.18 1.17
N SER A 63 -11.45 7.30 1.83
CA SER A 63 -10.86 6.39 2.81
C SER A 63 -10.01 5.32 2.12
N VAL A 64 -9.09 4.68 2.88
CA VAL A 64 -8.33 3.52 2.35
C VAL A 64 -9.27 2.39 1.94
N ALA A 65 -10.38 2.18 2.65
CA ALA A 65 -11.37 1.17 2.32
C ALA A 65 -12.08 1.47 0.97
N ASP A 66 -12.43 2.74 0.72
CA ASP A 66 -12.98 3.18 -0.57
C ASP A 66 -11.94 3.06 -1.68
N GLY A 67 -10.69 3.41 -1.36
CA GLY A 67 -9.55 3.23 -2.25
C GLY A 67 -9.34 1.77 -2.65
N LEU A 68 -9.45 0.82 -1.71
CA LEU A 68 -9.37 -0.63 -1.99
C LEU A 68 -10.54 -1.10 -2.87
N CYS A 69 -11.75 -0.58 -2.65
CA CYS A 69 -12.90 -0.87 -3.51
C CYS A 69 -12.66 -0.39 -4.95
N ALA A 70 -12.16 0.84 -5.13
CA ALA A 70 -11.79 1.34 -6.46
C ALA A 70 -10.66 0.53 -7.10
N GLN A 71 -9.64 0.18 -6.31
CA GLN A 71 -8.51 -0.63 -6.76
C GLN A 71 -8.96 -2.01 -7.27
N GLU A 72 -9.88 -2.69 -6.58
CA GLU A 72 -10.40 -3.98 -7.01
C GLU A 72 -11.03 -3.90 -8.40
N LYS A 73 -11.88 -2.88 -8.63
CA LYS A 73 -12.49 -2.61 -9.94
C LYS A 73 -11.42 -2.31 -11.00
N LEU A 74 -10.45 -1.43 -10.68
CA LEU A 74 -9.35 -1.07 -11.57
C LEU A 74 -8.52 -2.29 -11.97
N VAL A 75 -8.10 -3.10 -10.99
CA VAL A 75 -7.35 -4.34 -11.22
C VAL A 75 -8.15 -5.31 -12.07
N GLY A 76 -9.48 -5.42 -11.84
CA GLY A 76 -10.38 -6.21 -12.67
C GLY A 76 -10.33 -5.81 -14.15
N MET A 77 -10.32 -4.51 -14.44
CA MET A 77 -10.22 -3.97 -15.81
C MET A 77 -8.82 -4.20 -16.41
N LEU A 78 -7.76 -3.94 -15.65
CA LEU A 78 -6.37 -4.08 -16.12
C LEU A 78 -5.97 -5.53 -16.41
N LYS A 79 -6.57 -6.52 -15.76
CA LYS A 79 -6.32 -7.95 -16.00
C LYS A 79 -6.50 -8.36 -17.47
N ALA A 80 -7.39 -7.72 -18.19
CA ALA A 80 -7.64 -8.04 -19.59
C ALA A 80 -6.41 -7.84 -20.49
N SER A 81 -5.57 -6.83 -20.18
CA SER A 81 -4.37 -6.49 -20.95
C SER A 81 -3.06 -6.91 -20.26
N LEU A 82 -3.03 -6.95 -18.92
CA LEU A 82 -1.81 -7.22 -18.15
C LEU A 82 -1.76 -8.64 -17.56
N GLY A 83 -2.77 -9.46 -17.81
CA GLY A 83 -2.80 -10.84 -17.35
C GLY A 83 -3.17 -11.01 -15.87
N PRO A 84 -2.97 -12.19 -15.30
CA PRO A 84 -3.41 -12.54 -13.96
C PRO A 84 -2.62 -11.80 -12.87
N VAL A 85 -3.19 -11.80 -11.65
CA VAL A 85 -2.48 -11.40 -10.43
C VAL A 85 -1.33 -12.37 -10.17
N VAL A 86 -0.14 -11.82 -9.96
CA VAL A 86 1.08 -12.56 -9.62
C VAL A 86 1.65 -12.16 -8.27
N GLY A 87 1.04 -11.19 -7.59
CA GLY A 87 1.47 -10.77 -6.26
C GLY A 87 0.87 -9.45 -5.81
N TYR A 88 1.47 -8.91 -4.77
CA TYR A 88 1.02 -7.69 -4.10
C TYR A 88 2.22 -6.84 -3.72
N LYS A 89 1.99 -5.56 -3.47
CA LYS A 89 3.02 -4.62 -3.02
C LYS A 89 2.57 -3.86 -1.78
N ALA A 90 3.51 -3.52 -0.91
CA ALA A 90 3.31 -2.56 0.15
C ALA A 90 3.83 -1.18 -0.29
N GLY A 91 3.00 -0.17 -0.15
CA GLY A 91 3.41 1.23 -0.25
C GLY A 91 3.38 1.90 1.12
N LEU A 92 4.01 3.07 1.24
CA LEU A 92 4.08 3.86 2.48
C LEU A 92 4.72 3.06 3.63
N THR A 93 5.82 2.36 3.35
CA THR A 93 6.54 1.51 4.31
C THR A 93 7.51 2.29 5.20
N ASN A 94 7.22 3.57 5.45
CA ASN A 94 7.97 4.46 6.33
C ASN A 94 7.01 5.39 7.07
N THR A 95 7.18 5.54 8.38
CA THR A 95 6.26 6.32 9.24
C THR A 95 6.13 7.79 8.81
N ALA A 96 7.23 8.44 8.39
CA ALA A 96 7.17 9.82 7.94
C ALA A 96 6.34 9.98 6.65
N VAL A 97 6.43 8.99 5.74
CA VAL A 97 5.62 8.96 4.53
C VAL A 97 4.16 8.66 4.85
N GLN A 98 3.87 7.74 5.77
CA GLN A 98 2.50 7.48 6.26
C GLN A 98 1.83 8.76 6.77
N GLN A 99 2.53 9.52 7.63
CA GLN A 99 2.05 10.80 8.15
C GLN A 99 1.75 11.80 7.03
N ARG A 100 2.63 11.91 6.03
CA ARG A 100 2.45 12.80 4.87
C ARG A 100 1.20 12.43 4.05
N PHE A 101 0.87 11.15 3.93
CA PHE A 101 -0.30 10.66 3.22
C PHE A 101 -1.55 10.51 4.10
N GLY A 102 -1.48 10.92 5.36
CA GLY A 102 -2.61 10.94 6.28
C GLY A 102 -3.10 9.55 6.71
N VAL A 103 -2.22 8.54 6.72
CA VAL A 103 -2.56 7.17 7.13
C VAL A 103 -1.59 6.68 8.21
N PRO A 104 -2.04 5.83 9.16
CA PRO A 104 -1.18 5.32 10.23
C PRO A 104 -0.52 3.97 9.90
N HIS A 105 -0.65 3.46 8.70
CA HIS A 105 -0.18 2.14 8.28
C HIS A 105 0.19 2.13 6.78
N PRO A 106 0.91 1.13 6.28
CA PRO A 106 1.12 0.93 4.86
C PRO A 106 -0.19 0.75 4.09
N VAL A 107 -0.13 0.86 2.77
CA VAL A 107 -1.24 0.56 1.86
C VAL A 107 -0.80 -0.52 0.87
N ARG A 108 -1.75 -1.34 0.38
CA ARG A 108 -1.41 -2.40 -0.56
C ARG A 108 -1.82 -2.06 -1.98
N GLY A 109 -1.00 -2.53 -2.94
CA GLY A 109 -1.33 -2.60 -4.37
C GLY A 109 -1.28 -4.04 -4.87
N THR A 110 -1.72 -4.25 -6.10
CA THR A 110 -1.76 -5.56 -6.77
C THR A 110 -0.82 -5.57 -7.97
N LEU A 111 -0.02 -6.62 -8.10
CA LEU A 111 0.89 -6.85 -9.21
C LEU A 111 0.26 -7.79 -10.24
N LEU A 112 0.28 -7.40 -11.51
CA LEU A 112 -0.19 -8.21 -12.64
C LEU A 112 0.99 -8.74 -13.45
N ALA A 113 0.84 -9.87 -14.09
CA ALA A 113 1.91 -10.57 -14.80
C ALA A 113 2.63 -9.69 -15.84
N GLY A 114 1.90 -8.89 -16.60
CA GLY A 114 2.46 -7.97 -17.59
C GLY A 114 3.22 -6.76 -17.02
N MET A 115 3.21 -6.58 -15.69
CA MET A 115 4.00 -5.54 -15.03
C MET A 115 5.42 -5.99 -14.73
N ILE A 116 5.71 -7.30 -14.77
CA ILE A 116 6.99 -7.86 -14.31
C ILE A 116 7.93 -8.07 -15.50
N LEU A 117 9.05 -7.38 -15.47
CA LEU A 117 10.11 -7.43 -16.47
C LEU A 117 11.34 -8.14 -15.91
N LYS A 118 12.19 -8.64 -16.81
CA LYS A 118 13.46 -9.30 -16.45
C LYS A 118 14.59 -8.29 -16.33
N ASP A 119 15.61 -8.66 -15.55
CA ASP A 119 16.85 -7.90 -15.42
C ASP A 119 17.43 -7.44 -16.77
N GLY A 120 17.91 -6.21 -16.81
CA GLY A 120 18.43 -5.58 -18.03
C GLY A 120 17.34 -5.08 -18.99
N ALA A 121 16.07 -5.04 -18.56
CA ALA A 121 14.97 -4.55 -19.40
C ALA A 121 15.25 -3.14 -19.94
N THR A 122 14.88 -2.93 -21.20
CA THR A 122 14.81 -1.61 -21.82
C THR A 122 13.37 -1.11 -21.76
N VAL A 123 13.16 0.06 -21.19
CA VAL A 123 11.85 0.65 -20.92
C VAL A 123 11.79 2.05 -21.53
N ASP A 124 10.65 2.37 -22.16
CA ASP A 124 10.35 3.75 -22.59
C ASP A 124 10.29 4.65 -21.34
N PRO A 125 11.08 5.74 -21.24
CA PRO A 125 11.01 6.64 -20.10
C PRO A 125 9.62 7.26 -19.89
N ALA A 126 8.78 7.30 -20.94
CA ALA A 126 7.38 7.71 -20.89
C ALA A 126 6.43 6.52 -20.72
N PHE A 127 6.79 5.50 -19.95
CA PHE A 127 5.96 4.31 -19.71
C PHE A 127 4.66 4.57 -18.94
N GLY A 128 4.49 5.76 -18.38
CA GLY A 128 3.33 6.24 -17.64
C GLY A 128 3.05 7.72 -17.88
N ALA A 129 2.06 8.27 -17.19
CA ALA A 129 1.74 9.70 -17.18
C ALA A 129 2.67 10.50 -16.24
N ALA A 130 3.07 9.90 -15.13
CA ALA A 130 4.02 10.43 -14.15
C ALA A 130 5.00 9.32 -13.74
N PRO A 131 5.83 8.82 -14.69
CA PRO A 131 6.69 7.67 -14.47
C PRO A 131 7.83 7.99 -13.51
N LEU A 132 8.11 7.04 -12.62
CA LEU A 132 9.16 7.14 -11.61
C LEU A 132 9.89 5.80 -11.51
N PHE A 133 11.01 5.76 -10.81
CA PHE A 133 11.70 4.53 -10.43
C PHE A 133 12.21 4.61 -9.00
N GLU A 134 12.34 3.44 -8.37
CA GLU A 134 12.94 3.28 -7.03
C GLU A 134 13.51 1.88 -6.85
N SER A 135 14.46 1.73 -5.90
CA SER A 135 14.94 0.41 -5.48
C SER A 135 13.99 -0.18 -4.45
N ASP A 136 13.61 -1.44 -4.62
CA ASP A 136 12.67 -2.18 -3.78
C ASP A 136 13.17 -3.63 -3.59
N LEU A 137 12.44 -4.46 -2.88
CA LEU A 137 12.73 -5.86 -2.66
C LEU A 137 11.46 -6.69 -2.81
N ILE A 138 11.51 -7.75 -3.60
CA ILE A 138 10.46 -8.76 -3.66
C ILE A 138 10.86 -9.97 -2.83
N VAL A 139 9.87 -10.61 -2.19
CA VAL A 139 9.97 -11.99 -1.75
C VAL A 139 8.97 -12.85 -2.51
N THR A 140 9.34 -14.12 -2.78
CA THR A 140 8.44 -15.09 -3.41
C THR A 140 7.90 -16.04 -2.35
N VAL A 141 6.60 -16.19 -2.29
CA VAL A 141 5.92 -17.09 -1.36
C VAL A 141 6.16 -18.54 -1.77
N LYS A 142 6.51 -19.40 -0.82
CA LYS A 142 6.71 -20.83 -1.01
C LYS A 142 5.43 -21.64 -0.86
N ASP A 143 4.62 -21.28 0.14
CA ASP A 143 3.38 -22.00 0.45
C ASP A 143 2.44 -21.15 1.31
N PRO A 144 1.13 -21.52 1.37
CA PRO A 144 0.13 -20.74 2.14
C PRO A 144 0.30 -20.78 3.66
N GLY A 145 1.19 -21.60 4.21
CA GLY A 145 1.51 -21.64 5.64
C GLY A 145 2.01 -20.30 6.18
N ILE A 146 2.44 -19.39 5.31
CA ILE A 146 2.85 -18.03 5.63
C ILE A 146 1.79 -17.27 6.43
N HIS A 147 0.48 -17.55 6.23
CA HIS A 147 -0.60 -16.92 6.98
C HIS A 147 -0.62 -17.29 8.48
N GLY A 148 0.01 -18.40 8.86
CA GLY A 148 0.14 -18.81 10.25
C GLY A 148 1.46 -18.42 10.90
N ALA A 149 2.44 -17.95 10.14
CA ALA A 149 3.79 -17.69 10.58
C ALA A 149 3.87 -16.57 11.63
N LYS A 150 4.65 -16.79 12.68
CA LYS A 150 4.89 -15.82 13.76
C LYS A 150 6.38 -15.49 13.86
N GLY A 151 6.71 -14.22 13.60
CA GLY A 151 8.10 -13.75 13.64
C GLY A 151 8.91 -14.13 12.39
N HIS A 152 10.09 -13.52 12.29
CA HIS A 152 10.87 -13.50 11.06
C HIS A 152 11.32 -14.88 10.58
N VAL A 153 11.82 -15.74 11.47
CA VAL A 153 12.32 -17.08 11.09
C VAL A 153 11.18 -17.98 10.58
N GLU A 154 9.98 -17.88 11.16
CA GLU A 154 8.83 -18.65 10.65
C GLU A 154 8.36 -18.12 9.30
N ILE A 155 8.32 -16.80 9.10
CA ILE A 155 8.02 -16.20 7.79
C ILE A 155 9.01 -16.74 6.74
N LEU A 156 10.31 -16.76 7.04
CA LEU A 156 11.33 -17.28 6.13
C LEU A 156 11.11 -18.74 5.73
N ARG A 157 10.51 -19.58 6.57
CA ARG A 157 10.18 -20.99 6.22
C ARG A 157 9.18 -21.11 5.08
N HIS A 158 8.34 -20.09 4.92
CA HIS A 158 7.27 -20.01 3.91
C HIS A 158 7.62 -19.09 2.73
N LEU A 159 8.89 -18.66 2.63
CA LEU A 159 9.41 -17.93 1.48
C LEU A 159 10.35 -18.83 0.67
N GLU A 160 10.29 -18.72 -0.65
CA GLU A 160 11.15 -19.41 -1.61
C GLU A 160 12.45 -18.63 -1.83
N SER A 161 12.31 -17.33 -2.10
CA SER A 161 13.42 -16.47 -2.47
C SER A 161 13.18 -15.01 -2.07
N VAL A 162 14.31 -14.29 -1.98
CA VAL A 162 14.35 -12.83 -1.99
C VAL A 162 14.87 -12.38 -3.34
N VAL A 163 14.24 -11.39 -3.96
CA VAL A 163 14.54 -10.96 -5.33
C VAL A 163 14.84 -9.46 -5.35
N PRO A 164 16.05 -9.03 -5.78
CA PRO A 164 16.32 -7.63 -6.10
C PRO A 164 15.26 -7.09 -7.05
N PHE A 165 14.78 -5.88 -6.79
CA PHE A 165 13.69 -5.31 -7.55
C PHE A 165 13.90 -3.81 -7.81
N LEU A 166 13.71 -3.39 -9.05
CA LEU A 166 13.54 -1.99 -9.42
C LEU A 166 12.05 -1.78 -9.70
N GLU A 167 11.37 -1.07 -8.83
CA GLU A 167 10.00 -0.66 -9.09
C GLU A 167 9.98 0.54 -10.04
N LEU A 168 9.07 0.50 -11.00
CA LEU A 168 8.83 1.53 -12.00
C LEU A 168 7.37 1.98 -11.88
N PRO A 169 7.03 2.73 -10.81
CA PRO A 169 5.66 3.18 -10.58
C PRO A 169 5.25 4.31 -11.52
N ASP A 170 3.93 4.46 -11.71
CA ASP A 170 3.31 5.60 -12.37
C ASP A 170 2.28 6.22 -11.41
N LEU A 171 2.54 7.41 -10.92
CA LEU A 171 1.59 8.11 -10.03
C LEU A 171 0.42 8.75 -10.78
N VAL A 172 0.27 8.48 -12.01
CA VAL A 172 -0.78 8.76 -13.01
C VAL A 172 -1.59 10.06 -12.87
N LEU A 173 -1.65 10.69 -11.70
CA LEU A 173 -2.47 11.87 -11.47
C LEU A 173 -1.89 13.13 -12.10
N ALA A 174 -2.75 14.06 -12.48
CA ALA A 174 -2.36 15.36 -12.96
C ALA A 174 -1.51 16.11 -11.92
N LYS A 175 -0.53 16.91 -12.39
CA LYS A 175 0.37 17.66 -11.51
C LYS A 175 -0.41 18.58 -10.57
N GLY A 176 -0.17 18.46 -9.27
CA GLY A 176 -0.84 19.24 -8.22
C GLY A 176 -2.20 18.69 -7.81
N ALA A 177 -2.65 17.56 -8.39
CA ALA A 177 -3.85 16.89 -7.92
C ALA A 177 -3.68 16.37 -6.49
N HIS A 178 -4.78 16.33 -5.73
CA HIS A 178 -4.78 15.81 -4.37
C HIS A 178 -4.40 14.33 -4.35
N MET A 179 -3.49 13.95 -3.44
CA MET A 179 -3.08 12.57 -3.21
C MET A 179 -2.88 12.33 -1.72
N ASP A 180 -3.77 11.55 -1.13
CA ASP A 180 -3.66 10.99 0.22
C ASP A 180 -3.59 9.45 0.15
N GLY A 181 -3.61 8.78 1.31
CA GLY A 181 -3.52 7.32 1.35
C GLY A 181 -4.68 6.60 0.65
N GLY A 182 -5.89 7.15 0.71
CA GLY A 182 -7.06 6.60 0.02
C GLY A 182 -6.94 6.71 -1.50
N VAL A 183 -6.56 7.89 -2.00
CA VAL A 183 -6.35 8.13 -3.44
C VAL A 183 -5.18 7.29 -3.95
N LEU A 184 -4.06 7.21 -3.22
CA LEU A 184 -2.93 6.37 -3.59
C LEU A 184 -3.35 4.89 -3.69
N THR A 185 -4.17 4.42 -2.74
CA THR A 185 -4.73 3.06 -2.77
C THR A 185 -5.61 2.85 -4.01
N ALA A 186 -6.46 3.81 -4.34
CA ALA A 186 -7.38 3.74 -5.49
C ALA A 186 -6.67 3.63 -6.84
N ILE A 187 -5.49 4.26 -6.98
CA ILE A 187 -4.64 4.15 -8.19
C ILE A 187 -3.69 2.93 -8.13
N ASN A 188 -4.05 1.90 -7.37
CA ASN A 188 -3.27 0.67 -7.20
C ASN A 188 -1.85 0.92 -6.68
N VAL A 189 -1.67 1.91 -5.80
CA VAL A 189 -0.38 2.31 -5.21
C VAL A 189 0.68 2.59 -6.30
N GLY A 190 0.23 3.14 -7.43
CA GLY A 190 1.09 3.46 -8.56
C GLY A 190 1.71 2.25 -9.29
N ALA A 191 1.26 1.02 -9.04
CA ALA A 191 1.82 -0.19 -9.66
C ALA A 191 1.71 -0.11 -11.19
N ARG A 192 2.87 -0.12 -11.89
CA ARG A 192 2.92 0.01 -13.35
C ARG A 192 3.84 -1.02 -14.00
N LEU A 193 5.13 -0.97 -13.71
CA LEU A 193 6.15 -1.91 -14.16
C LEU A 193 7.13 -2.18 -13.03
N GLY A 194 7.93 -3.23 -13.16
CA GLY A 194 9.04 -3.50 -12.28
C GLY A 194 9.99 -4.55 -12.87
N VAL A 195 11.26 -4.40 -12.57
CA VAL A 195 12.32 -5.27 -13.08
C VAL A 195 12.85 -6.15 -11.97
N THR A 196 12.75 -7.47 -12.14
CA THR A 196 13.23 -8.46 -11.17
C THR A 196 14.65 -8.91 -11.52
N GLY A 197 15.54 -8.89 -10.51
CA GLY A 197 16.88 -9.45 -10.60
C GLY A 197 16.93 -10.96 -10.35
N THR A 198 18.12 -11.49 -10.12
CA THR A 198 18.33 -12.91 -9.82
C THR A 198 17.78 -13.26 -8.44
N PRO A 199 16.90 -14.26 -8.30
CA PRO A 199 16.42 -14.72 -7.02
C PRO A 199 17.55 -15.28 -6.12
N ILE A 200 17.50 -14.91 -4.86
CA ILE A 200 18.39 -15.40 -3.80
C ILE A 200 17.59 -16.40 -2.95
N PRO A 201 17.97 -17.68 -2.89
CA PRO A 201 17.28 -18.67 -2.06
C PRO A 201 17.23 -18.24 -0.60
N VAL A 202 16.09 -18.45 0.06
CA VAL A 202 15.92 -18.13 1.47
C VAL A 202 16.48 -19.25 2.36
N GLU A 203 17.22 -18.84 3.39
CA GLU A 203 17.59 -19.69 4.52
C GLU A 203 16.67 -19.33 5.70
N ALA A 204 15.93 -20.31 6.24
CA ALA A 204 15.03 -20.10 7.38
C ALA A 204 15.83 -20.04 8.69
N SER A 205 16.65 -19.00 8.86
CA SER A 205 17.56 -18.82 9.98
C SER A 205 17.53 -17.38 10.51
N GLN A 206 17.95 -17.19 11.77
CA GLN A 206 18.12 -15.86 12.34
C GLN A 206 19.23 -15.07 11.60
N ASP A 207 20.30 -15.76 11.17
CA ASP A 207 21.37 -15.12 10.40
C ASP A 207 20.85 -14.52 9.08
N PHE A 208 19.99 -15.23 8.37
CA PHE A 208 19.41 -14.69 7.13
C PHE A 208 18.48 -13.50 7.43
N ALA A 209 17.66 -13.55 8.48
CA ALA A 209 16.86 -12.42 8.91
C ALA A 209 17.75 -11.20 9.26
N ASP A 210 18.83 -11.44 10.01
CA ASP A 210 19.80 -10.41 10.36
C ASP A 210 20.48 -9.79 9.13
N ARG A 211 20.81 -10.62 8.11
CA ARG A 211 21.38 -10.14 6.84
C ARG A 211 20.39 -9.23 6.09
N LEU A 212 19.11 -9.57 6.06
CA LEU A 212 18.06 -8.72 5.49
C LEU A 212 17.97 -7.33 6.17
N ALA A 213 18.08 -7.29 7.50
CA ALA A 213 18.08 -6.02 8.24
C ALA A 213 19.36 -5.20 8.00
N LYS A 214 20.53 -5.87 7.95
CA LYS A 214 21.85 -5.24 7.89
C LYS A 214 22.35 -4.96 6.47
N MET A 215 21.72 -5.53 5.44
CA MET A 215 22.11 -5.27 4.04
C MET A 215 22.10 -3.79 3.73
N THR A 216 22.92 -3.40 2.78
CA THR A 216 22.91 -2.05 2.20
C THR A 216 22.40 -2.13 0.77
N VAL A 217 21.40 -1.30 0.44
CA VAL A 217 20.89 -1.15 -0.92
C VAL A 217 21.37 0.17 -1.48
N VAL A 218 22.07 0.12 -2.62
CA VAL A 218 22.62 1.28 -3.33
C VAL A 218 21.94 1.39 -4.68
N LEU A 219 21.28 2.52 -4.93
CA LEU A 219 20.74 2.87 -6.24
C LEU A 219 21.70 3.85 -6.92
N SER A 220 22.17 3.54 -8.12
CA SER A 220 23.11 4.36 -8.88
C SER A 220 22.69 4.47 -10.35
N ASP A 221 23.22 5.49 -11.03
CA ASP A 221 23.11 5.64 -12.47
C ASP A 221 24.35 5.09 -13.21
N ASP A 222 24.28 5.06 -14.54
CA ASP A 222 25.33 4.56 -15.43
C ASP A 222 26.62 5.40 -15.42
N SER A 223 26.62 6.61 -14.83
CA SER A 223 27.84 7.38 -14.57
C SER A 223 28.56 6.95 -13.29
N GLY A 224 27.96 6.00 -12.53
CA GLY A 224 28.45 5.61 -11.21
C GLY A 224 28.02 6.55 -10.08
N ARG A 225 27.18 7.57 -10.37
CA ARG A 225 26.67 8.47 -9.34
C ARG A 225 25.65 7.73 -8.48
N GLU A 226 25.87 7.73 -7.18
CA GLU A 226 24.93 7.22 -6.20
C GLU A 226 23.71 8.16 -6.10
N ILE A 227 22.52 7.60 -6.33
CA ILE A 227 21.24 8.29 -6.19
C ILE A 227 20.73 8.15 -4.77
N ALA A 228 20.87 6.94 -4.19
CA ALA A 228 20.47 6.65 -2.83
C ALA A 228 21.27 5.48 -2.24
N ARG A 229 21.38 5.48 -0.90
CA ARG A 229 21.98 4.39 -0.11
C ARG A 229 21.14 4.22 1.16
N SER A 230 20.65 3.02 1.41
CA SER A 230 19.80 2.74 2.56
C SER A 230 20.09 1.36 3.17
N PRO A 231 19.95 1.21 4.50
CA PRO A 231 19.99 -0.10 5.13
C PRO A 231 18.70 -0.88 4.89
N GLY A 232 18.73 -2.19 5.08
CA GLY A 232 17.53 -3.04 5.02
C GLY A 232 16.42 -2.57 5.96
N THR A 233 16.78 -2.01 7.10
CA THR A 233 15.84 -1.46 8.09
C THR A 233 15.04 -0.24 7.62
N ALA A 234 15.32 0.33 6.45
CA ALA A 234 14.55 1.43 5.88
C ALA A 234 13.08 1.04 5.61
N ILE A 235 12.82 -0.24 5.37
CA ILE A 235 11.47 -0.78 5.19
C ILE A 235 10.92 -1.21 6.55
N LEU A 236 10.00 -0.44 7.14
CA LEU A 236 9.28 -0.72 8.39
C LEU A 236 10.15 -1.17 9.58
N GLY A 237 11.45 -0.81 9.59
CA GLY A 237 12.39 -1.29 10.60
C GLY A 237 13.00 -2.66 10.28
N HIS A 238 12.30 -3.50 9.52
CA HIS A 238 12.81 -4.78 9.00
C HIS A 238 12.01 -5.22 7.77
N PRO A 239 12.62 -5.69 6.65
CA PRO A 239 11.89 -6.11 5.46
C PRO A 239 10.82 -7.18 5.73
N LEU A 240 11.06 -8.10 6.66
CA LEU A 240 10.08 -9.13 7.03
C LEU A 240 8.88 -8.58 7.81
N ASP A 241 8.95 -7.36 8.37
CA ASP A 241 7.78 -6.70 8.96
C ASP A 241 6.82 -6.23 7.87
N ALA A 242 7.33 -5.85 6.69
CA ALA A 242 6.48 -5.57 5.53
C ALA A 242 5.81 -6.85 4.98
N VAL A 243 6.51 -7.99 5.01
CA VAL A 243 5.90 -9.30 4.70
C VAL A 243 4.78 -9.61 5.69
N ALA A 244 5.05 -9.49 7.00
CA ALA A 244 4.05 -9.76 8.05
C ALA A 244 2.81 -8.87 7.86
N TRP A 245 3.02 -7.57 7.60
CA TRP A 245 1.93 -6.62 7.35
C TRP A 245 1.09 -7.01 6.12
N LEU A 246 1.73 -7.32 4.98
CA LEU A 246 1.03 -7.74 3.76
C LEU A 246 0.23 -9.04 3.98
N VAL A 247 0.83 -10.04 4.64
CA VAL A 247 0.16 -11.31 4.93
C VAL A 247 -1.07 -11.11 5.80
N GLU A 248 -0.97 -10.26 6.83
CA GLU A 248 -2.10 -9.94 7.71
C GLU A 248 -3.18 -9.16 6.95
N ASP A 249 -2.82 -8.13 6.18
CA ASP A 249 -3.78 -7.31 5.43
C ASP A 249 -4.51 -8.11 4.37
N LEU A 250 -3.81 -8.95 3.60
CA LEU A 250 -4.38 -9.87 2.63
C LEU A 250 -5.31 -10.89 3.30
N GLY A 251 -4.90 -11.46 4.45
CA GLY A 251 -5.72 -12.37 5.22
C GLY A 251 -7.02 -11.73 5.69
N ARG A 252 -6.99 -10.48 6.17
CA ARG A 252 -8.22 -9.72 6.52
C ARG A 252 -9.13 -9.49 5.31
N ALA A 253 -8.56 -9.37 4.12
CA ALA A 253 -9.31 -9.25 2.87
C ALA A 253 -9.80 -10.61 2.31
N GLY A 254 -9.56 -11.73 3.00
CA GLY A 254 -9.94 -13.06 2.54
C GLY A 254 -9.07 -13.59 1.39
N ILE A 255 -7.92 -12.99 1.15
CA ILE A 255 -6.99 -13.39 0.09
C ILE A 255 -5.97 -14.37 0.67
N THR A 256 -5.92 -15.57 0.10
CA THR A 256 -4.93 -16.59 0.47
C THR A 256 -3.76 -16.55 -0.51
N LEU A 257 -2.56 -16.33 0.02
CA LEU A 257 -1.33 -16.42 -0.73
C LEU A 257 -1.03 -17.87 -1.11
N LYS A 258 -0.43 -18.05 -2.29
CA LYS A 258 -0.05 -19.37 -2.84
C LYS A 258 1.41 -19.36 -3.28
N ALA A 259 1.96 -20.53 -3.52
CA ALA A 259 3.31 -20.68 -4.07
C ALA A 259 3.48 -19.86 -5.35
N GLY A 260 4.58 -19.12 -5.44
CA GLY A 260 4.93 -18.26 -6.55
C GLY A 260 4.39 -16.84 -6.46
N ASP A 261 3.50 -16.52 -5.51
CA ASP A 261 3.05 -15.13 -5.33
C ASP A 261 4.22 -14.24 -4.88
N MET A 262 4.31 -13.06 -5.48
CA MET A 262 5.34 -12.06 -5.20
C MET A 262 4.82 -11.04 -4.18
N LEU A 263 5.66 -10.68 -3.21
CA LEU A 263 5.37 -9.59 -2.29
C LEU A 263 6.48 -8.54 -2.42
N SER A 264 6.18 -7.36 -2.98
CA SER A 264 7.06 -6.19 -3.03
C SER A 264 6.94 -5.44 -1.71
N LEU A 265 8.06 -5.17 -1.07
CA LEU A 265 8.11 -4.83 0.35
C LEU A 265 8.21 -3.33 0.61
N GLY A 266 8.50 -2.53 -0.44
CA GLY A 266 8.65 -1.09 -0.35
C GLY A 266 10.07 -0.59 -0.63
N SER A 267 10.19 0.72 -0.70
CA SER A 267 11.35 1.39 -1.27
C SER A 267 12.51 1.61 -0.30
N PHE A 268 13.73 1.46 -0.83
CA PHE A 268 14.98 1.88 -0.20
C PHE A 268 15.48 3.25 -0.69
N SER A 269 14.78 3.88 -1.64
CA SER A 269 15.23 5.13 -2.25
C SER A 269 14.07 6.11 -2.44
N PRO A 270 14.34 7.41 -2.58
CA PRO A 270 13.33 8.34 -3.07
C PRO A 270 12.89 7.98 -4.49
N LEU A 271 11.62 8.23 -4.79
CA LEU A 271 11.08 8.19 -6.14
C LEU A 271 11.83 9.18 -7.04
N SER A 272 12.34 8.71 -8.17
CA SER A 272 13.14 9.49 -9.11
C SER A 272 12.58 9.40 -10.53
N PRO A 273 12.56 10.49 -11.32
CA PRO A 273 12.08 10.44 -12.69
C PRO A 273 13.10 9.74 -13.60
N PRO A 274 12.66 8.88 -14.53
CA PRO A 274 13.52 8.30 -15.54
C PRO A 274 13.99 9.37 -16.53
N ALA A 275 15.18 9.18 -17.13
CA ALA A 275 15.70 10.03 -18.17
C ALA A 275 16.13 9.20 -19.39
N PRO A 276 15.85 9.65 -20.63
CA PRO A 276 16.25 8.94 -21.83
C PRO A 276 17.76 8.67 -21.88
N GLY A 277 18.15 7.50 -22.33
CA GLY A 277 19.54 7.07 -22.47
C GLY A 277 20.22 6.64 -21.16
N ARG A 278 19.51 6.66 -20.02
CA ARG A 278 20.09 6.33 -18.70
C ARG A 278 19.82 4.88 -18.32
N THR A 279 20.83 4.26 -17.72
CA THR A 279 20.69 2.98 -17.02
C THR A 279 20.75 3.22 -15.52
N VAL A 280 19.85 2.62 -14.77
CA VAL A 280 19.84 2.60 -13.30
C VAL A 280 20.12 1.21 -12.79
N THR A 281 20.86 1.10 -11.69
CA THR A 281 21.24 -0.16 -11.06
C THR A 281 20.93 -0.09 -9.57
N ALA A 282 20.14 -1.04 -9.08
CA ALA A 282 20.02 -1.28 -7.64
C ALA A 282 20.93 -2.46 -7.26
N ARG A 283 21.83 -2.23 -6.29
CA ARG A 283 22.83 -3.18 -5.81
C ARG A 283 22.58 -3.47 -4.34
N TYR A 284 22.54 -4.75 -4.00
CA TYR A 284 22.26 -5.27 -2.66
C TYR A 284 23.54 -5.88 -2.11
N GLU A 285 24.09 -5.27 -1.08
CA GLU A 285 25.35 -5.65 -0.42
C GLU A 285 25.06 -6.31 0.94
N GLY A 286 25.74 -7.40 1.28
CA GLY A 286 25.62 -8.06 2.57
C GLY A 286 24.43 -9.03 2.72
N LEU A 287 23.61 -9.20 1.68
CA LEU A 287 22.49 -10.16 1.69
C LEU A 287 22.96 -11.55 1.24
N ALA A 288 23.73 -11.64 0.19
CA ALA A 288 24.36 -12.85 -0.33
C ALA A 288 25.89 -12.78 -0.19
N GLY A 289 26.59 -13.85 -0.52
CA GLY A 289 28.06 -13.89 -0.45
C GLY A 289 28.77 -12.86 -1.32
N LEU A 290 28.15 -12.49 -2.45
CA LEU A 290 28.55 -11.40 -3.34
C LEU A 290 27.40 -10.43 -3.51
N PRO A 291 27.66 -9.13 -3.83
CA PRO A 291 26.61 -8.19 -4.17
C PRO A 291 25.76 -8.67 -5.35
N VAL A 292 24.45 -8.51 -5.25
CA VAL A 292 23.49 -8.83 -6.32
C VAL A 292 22.91 -7.54 -6.88
N GLU A 293 22.70 -7.49 -8.17
CA GLU A 293 22.23 -6.29 -8.86
C GLU A 293 20.99 -6.58 -9.69
N VAL A 294 20.23 -5.51 -9.95
CA VAL A 294 19.17 -5.46 -10.94
C VAL A 294 19.25 -4.12 -11.69
N LYS A 295 19.01 -4.15 -13.01
CA LYS A 295 19.22 -3.00 -13.91
C LYS A 295 18.03 -2.75 -14.81
N ALA A 296 17.78 -1.47 -15.10
CA ALA A 296 16.85 -1.03 -16.13
C ALA A 296 17.47 0.08 -16.97
N THR A 297 17.26 0.05 -18.29
CA THR A 297 17.71 1.09 -19.20
C THR A 297 16.50 1.83 -19.78
N PHE A 298 16.50 3.15 -19.74
CA PHE A 298 15.46 3.99 -20.31
C PHE A 298 15.87 4.48 -21.70
N LYS A 299 15.10 4.11 -22.73
CA LYS A 299 15.35 4.50 -24.13
C LYS A 299 14.14 5.11 -24.79
#